data_ec7d64ffb85b5cb8a5021f1436214420
#
_entry.id   ec7d64ffb85b5cb8a5021f1436214420
#
_cell.length_a   1.000
_cell.length_b   1.000
_cell.length_c   1.000
_cell.angle_alpha   90.00
_cell.angle_beta   90.00
_cell.angle_gamma   90.00
#
_symmetry.space_group_name_H-M   'P 1'
#
loop_
_entity.id
_entity.type
_entity.pdbx_description
1 polymer ?
#
loop_
_entity_poly.entity_id
_entity_poly.type
_entity_poly.pdbx_seq_one_letter_code
_entity_poly.pdbx_strand_id
1 'polypeptide(L)'
;MEYKTLNNGVKMPVVGFGVFQVKDEEECKRVVLDAIDAGYRLIDTAQSYGNEEAVGKAIQETNVPREELFITTKVWISNYGYEKAKVSVEESLKKMQLDYFDLVLLHQPFKDYHGAYRALIDLYKEGRIKAIGVSNFYPDRLVDLALDTEVVPAVNQVEVNPFHQQDTALIYNTKYGVQLEAWAPFAEGKNGIFTNETLVEIGNKYNKSVGQVILRWLVQRGIVPLAKTVRKERMQENLNIFDFELSEEDMQTIASLNKDTSSFFSHYDPATVEMICGLKR
;
A
#
# COMPACT_ATOMS: atom_id res chain seq x y z
N MET A 1 -11.89 -12.42 -6.01
CA MET A 1 -11.30 -11.18 -5.46
C MET A 1 -12.43 -10.18 -5.20
N GLU A 2 -12.46 -9.57 -4.01
CA GLU A 2 -13.38 -8.48 -3.68
C GLU A 2 -12.76 -7.13 -4.04
N TYR A 3 -13.60 -6.10 -4.25
CA TYR A 3 -13.16 -4.77 -4.67
C TYR A 3 -13.82 -3.68 -3.83
N LYS A 4 -13.05 -2.61 -3.56
CA LYS A 4 -13.55 -1.34 -3.05
C LYS A 4 -13.68 -0.33 -4.18
N THR A 5 -14.69 0.53 -4.12
CA THR A 5 -14.82 1.66 -5.04
C THR A 5 -14.18 2.88 -4.40
N LEU A 6 -13.15 3.43 -5.04
CA LEU A 6 -12.47 4.66 -4.62
C LEU A 6 -13.37 5.89 -4.84
N ASN A 7 -12.99 7.03 -4.26
CA ASN A 7 -13.75 8.30 -4.35
C ASN A 7 -13.94 8.81 -5.79
N ASN A 8 -13.11 8.38 -6.72
CA ASN A 8 -13.19 8.70 -8.16
C ASN A 8 -13.86 7.60 -9.01
N GLY A 9 -14.44 6.58 -8.39
CA GLY A 9 -15.16 5.48 -9.05
C GLY A 9 -14.29 4.28 -9.48
N VAL A 10 -12.98 4.37 -9.38
CA VAL A 10 -12.07 3.26 -9.73
C VAL A 10 -12.25 2.09 -8.77
N LYS A 11 -12.24 0.87 -9.30
CA LYS A 11 -12.33 -0.38 -8.52
C LYS A 11 -10.95 -0.84 -8.09
N MET A 12 -10.69 -0.90 -6.78
CA MET A 12 -9.43 -1.35 -6.18
C MET A 12 -9.62 -2.69 -5.47
N PRO A 13 -8.77 -3.72 -5.72
CA PRO A 13 -8.82 -4.98 -4.95
C PRO A 13 -8.64 -4.74 -3.45
N VAL A 14 -9.36 -5.48 -2.62
CA VAL A 14 -9.32 -5.32 -1.15
C VAL A 14 -8.09 -5.93 -0.47
N VAL A 15 -7.25 -6.66 -1.22
CA VAL A 15 -5.96 -7.20 -0.77
C VAL A 15 -4.94 -7.02 -1.88
N GLY A 16 -3.75 -6.52 -1.54
CA GLY A 16 -2.66 -6.30 -2.48
C GLY A 16 -1.38 -7.07 -2.13
N PHE A 17 -0.51 -7.14 -3.12
CA PHE A 17 0.81 -7.76 -3.03
C PHE A 17 1.90 -6.70 -3.20
N GLY A 18 2.76 -6.55 -2.17
CA GLY A 18 3.89 -5.63 -2.19
C GLY A 18 5.20 -6.31 -2.56
N VAL A 19 6.09 -5.59 -3.24
CA VAL A 19 7.42 -6.10 -3.64
C VAL A 19 8.60 -5.37 -2.97
N PHE A 20 8.33 -4.62 -1.90
CA PHE A 20 9.42 -3.97 -1.14
C PHE A 20 10.43 -5.00 -0.66
N GLN A 21 11.74 -4.69 -0.75
CA GLN A 21 12.88 -5.56 -0.42
C GLN A 21 13.09 -6.79 -1.34
N VAL A 22 12.35 -6.95 -2.42
CA VAL A 22 12.66 -7.94 -3.45
C VAL A 22 13.52 -7.24 -4.51
N LYS A 23 14.85 -7.29 -4.34
CA LYS A 23 15.80 -6.49 -5.13
C LYS A 23 16.34 -7.21 -6.36
N ASP A 24 16.47 -8.54 -6.29
CA ASP A 24 16.90 -9.33 -7.43
C ASP A 24 15.82 -9.30 -8.51
N GLU A 25 16.22 -9.03 -9.73
CA GLU A 25 15.29 -8.77 -10.85
C GLU A 25 14.51 -10.04 -11.22
N GLU A 26 15.20 -11.18 -11.34
CA GLU A 26 14.57 -12.45 -11.71
C GLU A 26 13.69 -12.98 -10.57
N GLU A 27 14.13 -12.82 -9.32
CA GLU A 27 13.30 -13.15 -8.17
C GLU A 27 12.05 -12.27 -8.12
N CYS A 28 12.18 -10.96 -8.32
CA CYS A 28 11.05 -10.04 -8.30
C CYS A 28 10.03 -10.37 -9.40
N LYS A 29 10.50 -10.59 -10.62
CA LYS A 29 9.65 -11.03 -11.75
C LYS A 29 8.90 -12.31 -11.41
N ARG A 30 9.62 -13.35 -10.96
CA ARG A 30 9.03 -14.62 -10.56
C ARG A 30 7.98 -14.47 -9.47
N VAL A 31 8.29 -13.70 -8.42
CA VAL A 31 7.39 -13.49 -7.26
C VAL A 31 6.12 -12.76 -7.66
N VAL A 32 6.19 -11.79 -8.58
CA VAL A 32 5.02 -11.09 -9.13
C VAL A 32 4.16 -12.04 -9.96
N LEU A 33 4.76 -12.86 -10.83
CA LEU A 33 4.03 -13.87 -11.59
C LEU A 33 3.33 -14.89 -10.67
N ASP A 34 4.06 -15.41 -9.67
CA ASP A 34 3.48 -16.32 -8.67
C ASP A 34 2.31 -15.68 -7.90
N ALA A 35 2.39 -14.38 -7.58
CA ALA A 35 1.30 -13.66 -6.92
C ALA A 35 0.07 -13.50 -7.83
N ILE A 36 0.27 -13.14 -9.10
CA ILE A 36 -0.81 -13.03 -10.10
C ILE A 36 -1.48 -14.39 -10.31
N ASP A 37 -0.69 -15.46 -10.44
CA ASP A 37 -1.18 -16.84 -10.58
C ASP A 37 -1.94 -17.32 -9.35
N ALA A 38 -1.53 -16.89 -8.14
CA ALA A 38 -2.24 -17.16 -6.90
C ALA A 38 -3.59 -16.44 -6.81
N GLY A 39 -3.82 -15.41 -7.63
CA GLY A 39 -5.07 -14.66 -7.70
C GLY A 39 -4.98 -13.19 -7.25
N TYR A 40 -3.80 -12.69 -6.88
CA TYR A 40 -3.63 -11.24 -6.64
C TYR A 40 -3.88 -10.45 -7.92
N ARG A 41 -4.50 -9.28 -7.75
CA ARG A 41 -4.78 -8.34 -8.85
C ARG A 41 -4.23 -6.95 -8.57
N LEU A 42 -3.87 -6.62 -7.32
CA LEU A 42 -3.18 -5.40 -6.93
C LEU A 42 -1.71 -5.72 -6.67
N ILE A 43 -0.82 -5.07 -7.42
CA ILE A 43 0.65 -5.17 -7.28
C ILE A 43 1.20 -3.79 -6.93
N ASP A 44 1.91 -3.68 -5.81
CA ASP A 44 2.47 -2.44 -5.28
C ASP A 44 3.99 -2.43 -5.37
N THR A 45 4.53 -1.46 -6.11
CA THR A 45 5.95 -1.14 -6.18
C THR A 45 6.22 0.34 -5.87
N ALA A 46 7.43 0.84 -6.08
CA ALA A 46 7.81 2.25 -5.97
C ALA A 46 9.12 2.54 -6.71
N GLN A 47 9.32 3.79 -7.13
CA GLN A 47 10.59 4.24 -7.73
C GLN A 47 11.79 3.91 -6.85
N SER A 48 11.65 4.10 -5.53
CA SER A 48 12.73 3.87 -4.55
C SER A 48 13.07 2.40 -4.29
N TYR A 49 12.25 1.45 -4.77
CA TYR A 49 12.51 0.02 -4.57
C TYR A 49 13.53 -0.54 -5.58
N GLY A 50 13.68 0.13 -6.74
CA GLY A 50 14.62 -0.26 -7.79
C GLY A 50 14.20 -1.51 -8.56
N ASN A 51 12.92 -1.92 -8.48
CA ASN A 51 12.40 -3.14 -9.10
C ASN A 51 11.22 -2.91 -10.05
N GLU A 52 10.92 -1.64 -10.43
CA GLU A 52 9.84 -1.33 -11.37
C GLU A 52 9.98 -2.10 -12.69
N GLU A 53 11.20 -2.23 -13.24
CA GLU A 53 11.44 -2.95 -14.49
C GLU A 53 11.08 -4.43 -14.37
N ALA A 54 11.45 -5.08 -13.27
CA ALA A 54 11.10 -6.49 -13.01
C ALA A 54 9.58 -6.69 -12.89
N VAL A 55 8.88 -5.77 -12.22
CA VAL A 55 7.40 -5.78 -12.14
C VAL A 55 6.80 -5.60 -13.55
N GLY A 56 7.31 -4.66 -14.34
CA GLY A 56 6.88 -4.45 -15.72
C GLY A 56 7.04 -5.71 -16.58
N LYS A 57 8.21 -6.37 -16.51
CA LYS A 57 8.46 -7.66 -17.22
C LYS A 57 7.45 -8.75 -16.82
N ALA A 58 7.12 -8.86 -15.53
CA ALA A 58 6.12 -9.82 -15.07
C ALA A 58 4.72 -9.51 -15.63
N ILE A 59 4.33 -8.23 -15.69
CA ILE A 59 3.05 -7.81 -16.26
C ILE A 59 2.97 -8.10 -17.77
N GLN A 60 4.07 -7.98 -18.49
CA GLN A 60 4.12 -8.33 -19.92
C GLN A 60 4.09 -9.84 -20.16
N GLU A 61 4.60 -10.65 -19.22
CA GLU A 61 4.71 -12.10 -19.36
C GLU A 61 3.45 -12.86 -18.89
N THR A 62 2.66 -12.28 -17.97
CA THR A 62 1.44 -12.93 -17.46
C THR A 62 0.35 -13.07 -18.53
N ASN A 63 -0.47 -14.14 -18.40
CA ASN A 63 -1.65 -14.31 -19.24
C ASN A 63 -2.88 -13.52 -18.74
N VAL A 64 -2.78 -12.82 -17.60
CA VAL A 64 -3.88 -12.00 -17.08
C VAL A 64 -3.92 -10.67 -17.84
N PRO A 65 -5.07 -10.27 -18.42
CA PRO A 65 -5.20 -9.00 -19.12
C PRO A 65 -4.81 -7.81 -18.26
N ARG A 66 -4.13 -6.80 -18.85
CA ARG A 66 -3.64 -5.61 -18.14
C ARG A 66 -4.77 -4.89 -17.39
N GLU A 67 -5.95 -4.83 -17.95
CA GLU A 67 -7.14 -4.19 -17.38
C GLU A 67 -7.71 -4.90 -16.15
N GLU A 68 -7.35 -6.16 -15.92
CA GLU A 68 -7.69 -6.89 -14.70
C GLU A 68 -6.69 -6.67 -13.56
N LEU A 69 -5.52 -6.09 -13.88
CA LEU A 69 -4.48 -5.78 -12.91
C LEU A 69 -4.60 -4.34 -12.41
N PHE A 70 -4.38 -4.15 -11.14
CA PHE A 70 -4.29 -2.85 -10.48
C PHE A 70 -2.83 -2.60 -10.07
N ILE A 71 -2.14 -1.74 -10.81
CA ILE A 71 -0.70 -1.52 -10.65
C ILE A 71 -0.46 -0.18 -9.95
N THR A 72 0.22 -0.24 -8.82
CA THR A 72 0.61 0.92 -8.01
C THR A 72 2.10 1.15 -8.07
N THR A 73 2.52 2.40 -8.30
CA THR A 73 3.88 2.88 -8.02
C THR A 73 3.86 4.16 -7.19
N LYS A 74 5.03 4.61 -6.72
CA LYS A 74 5.15 5.77 -5.83
C LYS A 74 6.30 6.67 -6.30
N VAL A 75 6.02 7.97 -6.37
CA VAL A 75 7.04 8.99 -6.66
C VAL A 75 7.91 9.19 -5.44
N TRP A 76 9.23 9.05 -5.59
CA TRP A 76 10.16 9.27 -4.50
C TRP A 76 10.45 10.77 -4.30
N ILE A 77 10.73 11.18 -3.07
CA ILE A 77 10.91 12.59 -2.69
C ILE A 77 12.04 13.34 -3.41
N SER A 78 13.02 12.65 -4.00
CA SER A 78 14.03 13.30 -4.84
C SER A 78 13.45 13.85 -6.16
N ASN A 79 12.29 13.28 -6.56
CA ASN A 79 11.55 13.64 -7.77
C ASN A 79 10.37 14.57 -7.48
N TYR A 80 10.27 15.15 -6.27
CA TYR A 80 9.20 16.08 -5.93
C TYR A 80 9.42 17.47 -6.54
N GLY A 81 8.33 18.24 -6.63
CA GLY A 81 8.15 19.41 -7.45
C GLY A 81 7.47 19.04 -8.77
N TYR A 82 6.79 19.99 -9.40
CA TYR A 82 5.91 19.74 -10.54
C TYR A 82 6.62 19.04 -11.72
N GLU A 83 7.67 19.67 -12.27
CA GLU A 83 8.35 19.17 -13.48
C GLU A 83 9.02 17.82 -13.24
N LYS A 84 9.71 17.66 -12.11
CA LYS A 84 10.41 16.40 -11.79
C LYS A 84 9.44 15.25 -11.59
N ALA A 85 8.31 15.49 -10.88
CA ALA A 85 7.33 14.47 -10.64
C ALA A 85 6.70 14.00 -11.95
N LYS A 86 6.34 14.92 -12.84
CA LYS A 86 5.79 14.60 -14.17
C LYS A 86 6.74 13.74 -14.97
N VAL A 87 7.99 14.16 -15.11
CA VAL A 87 9.03 13.40 -15.83
C VAL A 87 9.26 12.02 -15.20
N SER A 88 9.36 11.94 -13.88
CA SER A 88 9.65 10.67 -13.20
C SER A 88 8.54 9.62 -13.35
N VAL A 89 7.28 10.03 -13.41
CA VAL A 89 6.15 9.12 -13.68
C VAL A 89 6.19 8.60 -15.11
N GLU A 90 6.49 9.46 -16.09
CA GLU A 90 6.67 9.04 -17.49
C GLU A 90 7.85 8.07 -17.65
N GLU A 91 8.94 8.29 -16.90
CA GLU A 91 10.07 7.35 -16.86
C GLU A 91 9.68 6.00 -16.24
N SER A 92 8.87 6.01 -15.17
CA SER A 92 8.34 4.78 -14.55
C SER A 92 7.44 4.01 -15.52
N LEU A 93 6.54 4.69 -16.23
CA LEU A 93 5.71 4.06 -17.29
C LEU A 93 6.57 3.41 -18.37
N LYS A 94 7.62 4.11 -18.82
CA LYS A 94 8.56 3.59 -19.83
C LYS A 94 9.33 2.37 -19.31
N LYS A 95 9.84 2.41 -18.06
CA LYS A 95 10.56 1.28 -17.43
C LYS A 95 9.69 0.05 -17.33
N MET A 96 8.43 0.23 -16.93
CA MET A 96 7.49 -0.87 -16.76
C MET A 96 6.80 -1.28 -18.07
N GLN A 97 7.03 -0.54 -19.18
CA GLN A 97 6.38 -0.74 -20.47
C GLN A 97 4.85 -0.71 -20.37
N LEU A 98 4.33 0.28 -19.63
CA LEU A 98 2.91 0.48 -19.39
C LEU A 98 2.43 1.78 -20.03
N ASP A 99 1.18 1.78 -20.50
CA ASP A 99 0.51 2.98 -21.03
C ASP A 99 -0.07 3.85 -19.91
N TYR A 100 -0.45 3.24 -18.79
CA TYR A 100 -1.03 3.90 -17.61
C TYR A 100 -0.72 3.14 -16.32
N PHE A 101 -0.77 3.86 -15.18
CA PHE A 101 -0.89 3.28 -13.84
C PHE A 101 -2.33 3.32 -13.34
N ASP A 102 -2.73 2.32 -12.54
CA ASP A 102 -4.02 2.35 -11.85
C ASP A 102 -3.96 3.29 -10.65
N LEU A 103 -2.82 3.36 -9.95
CA LEU A 103 -2.59 4.25 -8.83
C LEU A 103 -1.14 4.75 -8.79
N VAL A 104 -0.96 6.05 -8.62
CA VAL A 104 0.34 6.64 -8.29
C VAL A 104 0.24 7.39 -6.98
N LEU A 105 1.16 7.09 -6.05
CA LEU A 105 1.24 7.72 -4.74
C LEU A 105 2.44 8.68 -4.65
N LEU A 106 2.29 9.76 -3.90
CA LEU A 106 3.44 10.46 -3.33
C LEU A 106 3.95 9.65 -2.15
N HIS A 107 5.24 9.25 -2.16
CA HIS A 107 5.77 8.24 -1.24
C HIS A 107 5.96 8.76 0.19
N GLN A 108 6.22 10.06 0.37
CA GLN A 108 6.54 10.67 1.65
C GLN A 108 5.92 12.07 1.79
N PRO A 109 5.51 12.52 2.99
CA PRO A 109 4.85 13.80 3.24
C PRO A 109 5.84 14.96 3.43
N PHE A 110 6.93 15.02 2.64
CA PHE A 110 8.01 15.99 2.82
C PHE A 110 8.36 16.70 1.52
N LYS A 111 9.14 17.78 1.60
CA LYS A 111 9.55 18.62 0.47
C LYS A 111 8.36 19.23 -0.28
N ASP A 112 8.50 19.50 -1.58
CA ASP A 112 7.43 20.09 -2.41
C ASP A 112 6.43 19.02 -2.88
N TYR A 113 5.70 18.40 -1.92
CA TYR A 113 4.66 17.43 -2.26
C TYR A 113 3.44 18.10 -2.92
N HIS A 114 3.13 19.36 -2.64
CA HIS A 114 2.05 20.09 -3.33
C HIS A 114 2.36 20.26 -4.83
N GLY A 115 3.59 20.67 -5.18
CA GLY A 115 4.03 20.74 -6.58
C GLY A 115 3.99 19.38 -7.27
N ALA A 116 4.48 18.33 -6.60
CA ALA A 116 4.43 16.96 -7.10
C ALA A 116 2.98 16.46 -7.28
N TYR A 117 2.07 16.78 -6.33
CA TYR A 117 0.68 16.37 -6.42
C TYR A 117 -0.05 17.04 -7.60
N ARG A 118 0.22 18.33 -7.87
CA ARG A 118 -0.31 19.02 -9.07
C ARG A 118 0.12 18.33 -10.36
N ALA A 119 1.35 17.84 -10.44
CA ALA A 119 1.80 17.05 -11.59
C ALA A 119 1.03 15.73 -11.74
N LEU A 120 0.74 15.05 -10.62
CA LEU A 120 -0.09 13.84 -10.65
C LEU A 120 -1.52 14.14 -11.11
N ILE A 121 -2.10 15.29 -10.73
CA ILE A 121 -3.42 15.72 -11.19
C ILE A 121 -3.45 15.89 -12.71
N ASP A 122 -2.43 16.50 -13.31
CA ASP A 122 -2.38 16.67 -14.76
C ASP A 122 -2.23 15.33 -15.48
N LEU A 123 -1.36 14.43 -15.00
CA LEU A 123 -1.24 13.07 -15.55
C LEU A 123 -2.52 12.24 -15.38
N TYR A 124 -3.27 12.47 -14.31
CA TYR A 124 -4.60 11.88 -14.11
C TYR A 124 -5.60 12.38 -15.16
N LYS A 125 -5.64 13.70 -15.41
CA LYS A 125 -6.49 14.32 -16.45
C LYS A 125 -6.08 13.88 -17.87
N GLU A 126 -4.79 13.64 -18.09
CA GLU A 126 -4.24 13.10 -19.35
C GLU A 126 -4.52 11.60 -19.53
N GLY A 127 -5.08 10.90 -18.50
CA GLY A 127 -5.37 9.47 -18.54
C GLY A 127 -4.14 8.56 -18.36
N ARG A 128 -2.98 9.13 -17.99
CA ARG A 128 -1.76 8.37 -17.69
C ARG A 128 -1.82 7.68 -16.33
N ILE A 129 -2.69 8.16 -15.44
CA ILE A 129 -2.95 7.61 -14.10
C ILE A 129 -4.47 7.53 -13.92
N LYS A 130 -4.98 6.39 -13.42
CA LYS A 130 -6.43 6.23 -13.16
C LYS A 130 -6.86 6.72 -11.77
N ALA A 131 -5.96 6.69 -10.78
CA ALA A 131 -6.19 7.22 -9.44
C ALA A 131 -4.88 7.77 -8.87
N ILE A 132 -4.96 8.86 -8.13
CA ILE A 132 -3.81 9.48 -7.46
C ILE A 132 -4.00 9.47 -5.96
N GLY A 133 -2.90 9.34 -5.22
CA GLY A 133 -2.95 9.27 -3.77
C GLY A 133 -1.63 9.64 -3.12
N VAL A 134 -1.54 9.30 -1.84
CA VAL A 134 -0.39 9.64 -1.00
C VAL A 134 0.01 8.44 -0.14
N SER A 135 1.20 8.51 0.44
CA SER A 135 1.69 7.52 1.39
C SER A 135 2.37 8.23 2.56
N ASN A 136 2.13 7.71 3.78
CA ASN A 136 2.65 8.25 5.02
C ASN A 136 2.14 9.68 5.37
N PHE A 137 1.04 10.10 4.77
CA PHE A 137 0.38 11.35 5.12
C PHE A 137 -0.44 11.13 6.39
N TYR A 138 0.09 11.57 7.52
CA TYR A 138 -0.64 11.58 8.77
C TYR A 138 -1.82 12.57 8.69
N PRO A 139 -2.78 12.51 9.63
CA PRO A 139 -4.03 13.26 9.50
C PRO A 139 -3.87 14.75 9.20
N ASP A 140 -2.89 15.44 9.81
CA ASP A 140 -2.59 16.85 9.57
C ASP A 140 -2.17 17.12 8.13
N ARG A 141 -1.28 16.29 7.56
CA ARG A 141 -0.79 16.41 6.19
C ARG A 141 -1.84 16.03 5.16
N LEU A 142 -2.64 15.00 5.45
CA LEU A 142 -3.75 14.62 4.59
C LEU A 142 -4.78 15.74 4.49
N VAL A 143 -5.15 16.32 5.63
CA VAL A 143 -6.14 17.42 5.68
C VAL A 143 -5.62 18.66 4.95
N ASP A 144 -4.35 19.04 5.18
CA ASP A 144 -3.69 20.16 4.51
C ASP A 144 -3.77 20.00 2.99
N LEU A 145 -3.35 18.85 2.46
CA LEU A 145 -3.40 18.58 1.02
C LEU A 145 -4.84 18.52 0.49
N ALA A 146 -5.76 17.85 1.22
CA ALA A 146 -7.14 17.69 0.77
C ALA A 146 -7.92 19.02 0.69
N LEU A 147 -7.53 20.01 1.49
CA LEU A 147 -8.13 21.37 1.47
C LEU A 147 -7.53 22.27 0.39
N ASP A 148 -6.29 22.01 -0.04
CA ASP A 148 -5.57 22.82 -1.02
C ASP A 148 -5.69 22.28 -2.47
N THR A 149 -6.25 21.10 -2.66
CA THR A 149 -6.26 20.42 -3.97
C THR A 149 -7.66 20.33 -4.60
N GLU A 150 -7.73 20.41 -5.93
CA GLU A 150 -8.97 20.16 -6.69
C GLU A 150 -9.33 18.66 -6.78
N VAL A 151 -8.38 17.76 -6.61
CA VAL A 151 -8.55 16.30 -6.64
C VAL A 151 -8.09 15.71 -5.33
N VAL A 152 -9.02 15.34 -4.47
CA VAL A 152 -8.73 14.69 -3.18
C VAL A 152 -8.04 13.36 -3.42
N PRO A 153 -6.98 13.01 -2.66
CA PRO A 153 -6.34 11.70 -2.77
C PRO A 153 -7.35 10.54 -2.72
N ALA A 154 -7.22 9.58 -3.62
CA ALA A 154 -8.08 8.40 -3.61
C ALA A 154 -7.64 7.37 -2.56
N VAL A 155 -6.34 7.31 -2.28
CA VAL A 155 -5.70 6.36 -1.36
C VAL A 155 -4.67 7.09 -0.49
N ASN A 156 -4.58 6.68 0.78
CA ASN A 156 -3.45 7.00 1.66
C ASN A 156 -2.88 5.70 2.22
N GLN A 157 -1.64 5.37 1.85
CA GLN A 157 -0.96 4.15 2.26
C GLN A 157 -0.05 4.43 3.47
N VAL A 158 -0.37 3.88 4.65
CA VAL A 158 0.37 4.10 5.90
C VAL A 158 0.70 2.77 6.59
N GLU A 159 1.62 2.78 7.57
CA GLU A 159 1.83 1.63 8.45
C GLU A 159 0.54 1.32 9.21
N VAL A 160 0.00 0.10 9.06
CA VAL A 160 -1.08 -0.39 9.92
C VAL A 160 -0.85 -1.86 10.25
N ASN A 161 -0.77 -2.16 11.53
CA ASN A 161 -0.69 -3.53 12.07
C ASN A 161 -1.36 -3.57 13.46
N PRO A 162 -1.55 -4.73 14.10
CA PRO A 162 -2.20 -4.82 15.40
C PRO A 162 -1.60 -3.98 16.52
N PHE A 163 -0.30 -3.61 16.43
CA PHE A 163 0.37 -2.79 17.43
C PHE A 163 0.39 -1.29 17.08
N HIS A 164 0.05 -0.93 15.85
CA HIS A 164 -0.06 0.44 15.35
C HIS A 164 -1.28 0.56 14.45
N GLN A 165 -2.45 0.81 15.04
CA GLN A 165 -3.74 0.59 14.39
C GLN A 165 -4.25 1.79 13.58
N GLN A 166 -3.65 2.97 13.75
CA GLN A 166 -3.96 4.17 12.96
C GLN A 166 -5.44 4.62 13.03
N ASP A 167 -6.08 4.52 14.21
CA ASP A 167 -7.49 4.82 14.35
C ASP A 167 -7.83 6.26 13.96
N THR A 168 -7.00 7.23 14.39
CA THR A 168 -7.15 8.64 13.99
C THR A 168 -6.98 8.82 12.49
N ALA A 169 -6.00 8.14 11.87
CA ALA A 169 -5.83 8.18 10.42
C ALA A 169 -7.07 7.60 9.70
N LEU A 170 -7.61 6.47 10.18
CA LEU A 170 -8.81 5.87 9.61
C LEU A 170 -10.00 6.84 9.64
N ILE A 171 -10.22 7.54 10.78
CA ILE A 171 -11.29 8.54 10.92
C ILE A 171 -11.14 9.66 9.89
N TYR A 172 -9.96 10.27 9.78
CA TYR A 172 -9.76 11.39 8.86
C TYR A 172 -9.74 10.96 7.39
N ASN A 173 -9.15 9.80 7.06
CA ASN A 173 -9.22 9.26 5.71
C ASN A 173 -10.69 9.02 5.30
N THR A 174 -11.47 8.37 6.14
CA THR A 174 -12.91 8.13 5.90
C THR A 174 -13.68 9.44 5.72
N LYS A 175 -13.43 10.45 6.57
CA LYS A 175 -14.07 11.77 6.48
C LYS A 175 -13.87 12.44 5.12
N TYR A 176 -12.71 12.28 4.51
CA TYR A 176 -12.39 12.87 3.19
C TYR A 176 -12.63 11.90 2.02
N GLY A 177 -13.19 10.72 2.28
CA GLY A 177 -13.45 9.69 1.26
C GLY A 177 -12.17 9.05 0.71
N VAL A 178 -11.08 9.09 1.47
CA VAL A 178 -9.78 8.52 1.11
C VAL A 178 -9.68 7.08 1.61
N GLN A 179 -9.36 6.12 0.72
CA GLN A 179 -9.17 4.73 1.11
C GLN A 179 -7.84 4.57 1.86
N LEU A 180 -7.91 4.04 3.09
CA LEU A 180 -6.71 3.68 3.84
C LEU A 180 -6.15 2.35 3.33
N GLU A 181 -4.86 2.31 3.03
CA GLU A 181 -4.10 1.13 2.62
C GLU A 181 -2.96 0.88 3.63
N ALA A 182 -2.71 -0.37 3.98
CA ALA A 182 -1.76 -0.76 5.02
C ALA A 182 -0.47 -1.33 4.44
N TRP A 183 0.66 -0.62 4.59
CA TRP A 183 1.95 -1.25 4.46
C TRP A 183 2.38 -1.90 5.79
N ALA A 184 3.27 -2.90 5.73
CA ALA A 184 3.74 -3.70 6.86
C ALA A 184 2.61 -4.25 7.78
N PRO A 185 1.58 -4.92 7.23
CA PRO A 185 0.50 -5.49 8.04
C PRO A 185 1.02 -6.47 9.10
N PHE A 186 2.17 -7.07 8.85
CA PHE A 186 2.84 -8.01 9.75
C PHE A 186 4.02 -7.38 10.52
N ALA A 187 4.13 -6.03 10.58
CA ALA A 187 5.24 -5.32 11.22
C ALA A 187 6.64 -5.86 10.83
N GLU A 188 6.80 -6.44 9.63
CA GLU A 188 7.99 -7.17 9.17
C GLU A 188 8.46 -8.29 10.15
N GLY A 189 7.53 -8.89 10.89
CA GLY A 189 7.83 -9.93 11.89
C GLY A 189 8.37 -9.40 13.22
N LYS A 190 8.47 -8.08 13.39
CA LYS A 190 8.93 -7.45 14.62
C LYS A 190 7.96 -7.64 15.78
N ASN A 191 8.44 -7.37 16.98
CA ASN A 191 7.65 -7.34 18.22
C ASN A 191 6.93 -8.66 18.53
N GLY A 192 7.40 -9.79 17.98
CA GLY A 192 6.79 -11.10 18.20
C GLY A 192 5.38 -11.25 17.61
N ILE A 193 5.06 -10.51 16.56
CA ILE A 193 3.68 -10.44 16.03
C ILE A 193 3.11 -11.82 15.67
N PHE A 194 3.92 -12.73 15.11
CA PHE A 194 3.47 -14.07 14.72
C PHE A 194 3.38 -15.06 15.90
N THR A 195 3.93 -14.69 17.06
CA THR A 195 3.89 -15.51 18.29
C THR A 195 3.13 -14.82 19.41
N ASN A 196 2.45 -13.71 19.12
CA ASN A 196 1.60 -13.03 20.10
C ASN A 196 0.43 -13.95 20.52
N GLU A 197 0.33 -14.24 21.82
CA GLU A 197 -0.60 -15.21 22.36
C GLU A 197 -2.06 -14.91 21.96
N THR A 198 -2.48 -13.66 22.05
CA THR A 198 -3.83 -13.23 21.67
C THR A 198 -4.13 -13.53 20.19
N LEU A 199 -3.21 -13.20 19.29
CA LEU A 199 -3.40 -13.45 17.86
C LEU A 199 -3.37 -14.95 17.52
N VAL A 200 -2.56 -15.74 18.24
CA VAL A 200 -2.52 -17.20 18.12
C VAL A 200 -3.82 -17.83 18.61
N GLU A 201 -4.34 -17.41 19.77
CA GLU A 201 -5.62 -17.91 20.31
C GLU A 201 -6.79 -17.62 19.35
N ILE A 202 -6.87 -16.41 18.81
CA ILE A 202 -7.87 -16.06 17.78
C ILE A 202 -7.68 -16.93 16.53
N GLY A 203 -6.45 -17.13 16.07
CA GLY A 203 -6.16 -18.00 14.93
C GLY A 203 -6.64 -19.44 15.15
N ASN A 204 -6.37 -20.02 16.32
CA ASN A 204 -6.80 -21.35 16.69
C ASN A 204 -8.34 -21.50 16.67
N LYS A 205 -9.08 -20.47 17.12
CA LYS A 205 -10.56 -20.44 17.13
C LYS A 205 -11.13 -20.62 15.72
N TYR A 206 -10.47 -20.07 14.69
CA TYR A 206 -10.92 -20.12 13.30
C TYR A 206 -10.15 -21.14 12.45
N ASN A 207 -9.19 -21.87 13.02
CA ASN A 207 -8.26 -22.73 12.30
C ASN A 207 -7.49 -21.96 11.21
N LYS A 208 -7.02 -20.75 11.56
CA LYS A 208 -6.29 -19.82 10.70
C LYS A 208 -4.93 -19.44 11.29
N SER A 209 -3.97 -19.10 10.44
CA SER A 209 -2.70 -18.55 10.88
C SER A 209 -2.86 -17.12 11.41
N VAL A 210 -1.91 -16.67 12.22
CA VAL A 210 -1.82 -15.27 12.67
C VAL A 210 -1.82 -14.30 11.49
N GLY A 211 -1.13 -14.62 10.39
CA GLY A 211 -1.14 -13.82 9.18
C GLY A 211 -2.54 -13.64 8.59
N GLN A 212 -3.31 -14.72 8.51
CA GLN A 212 -4.69 -14.67 8.03
C GLN A 212 -5.59 -13.86 8.96
N VAL A 213 -5.45 -14.02 10.29
CA VAL A 213 -6.17 -13.21 11.28
C VAL A 213 -5.91 -11.71 11.08
N ILE A 214 -4.65 -11.31 10.94
CA ILE A 214 -4.26 -9.91 10.75
C ILE A 214 -4.84 -9.35 9.43
N LEU A 215 -4.73 -10.09 8.34
CA LEU A 215 -5.27 -9.64 7.04
C LEU A 215 -6.79 -9.53 7.08
N ARG A 216 -7.47 -10.49 7.67
CA ARG A 216 -8.94 -10.46 7.84
C ARG A 216 -9.37 -9.27 8.71
N TRP A 217 -8.68 -9.04 9.83
CA TRP A 217 -8.91 -7.90 10.70
C TRP A 217 -8.79 -6.55 9.96
N LEU A 218 -7.76 -6.37 9.13
CA LEU A 218 -7.60 -5.16 8.31
C LEU A 218 -8.75 -5.00 7.32
N VAL A 219 -9.10 -6.06 6.59
CA VAL A 219 -10.20 -6.03 5.61
C VAL A 219 -11.53 -5.70 6.30
N GLN A 220 -11.83 -6.29 7.48
CA GLN A 220 -13.04 -5.98 8.24
C GLN A 220 -13.09 -4.54 8.75
N ARG A 221 -11.93 -3.92 9.03
CA ARG A 221 -11.83 -2.47 9.32
C ARG A 221 -11.97 -1.60 8.07
N GLY A 222 -12.13 -2.18 6.89
CA GLY A 222 -12.20 -1.46 5.63
C GLY A 222 -10.85 -0.97 5.10
N ILE A 223 -9.74 -1.49 5.62
CA ILE A 223 -8.37 -1.15 5.24
C ILE A 223 -7.87 -2.19 4.22
N VAL A 224 -7.18 -1.76 3.17
CA VAL A 224 -6.59 -2.66 2.16
C VAL A 224 -5.17 -3.04 2.59
N PRO A 225 -4.88 -4.30 2.98
CA PRO A 225 -3.54 -4.72 3.35
C PRO A 225 -2.67 -5.04 2.12
N LEU A 226 -1.38 -4.66 2.20
CA LEU A 226 -0.33 -5.08 1.27
C LEU A 226 0.56 -6.13 1.95
N ALA A 227 0.34 -7.39 1.64
CA ALA A 227 1.19 -8.46 2.13
C ALA A 227 2.38 -8.70 1.19
N LYS A 228 3.56 -9.04 1.74
CA LYS A 228 4.76 -9.42 0.98
C LYS A 228 5.23 -10.79 1.40
N THR A 229 5.54 -11.63 0.45
CA THR A 229 6.22 -12.91 0.63
C THR A 229 6.90 -13.34 -0.67
N VAL A 230 7.94 -14.14 -0.58
CA VAL A 230 8.59 -14.77 -1.75
C VAL A 230 8.20 -16.24 -1.92
N ARG A 231 7.31 -16.75 -1.05
CA ARG A 231 6.84 -18.14 -1.02
C ARG A 231 5.43 -18.28 -1.54
N LYS A 232 5.23 -19.08 -2.57
CA LYS A 232 3.95 -19.29 -3.25
C LYS A 232 2.85 -19.80 -2.31
N GLU A 233 3.18 -20.69 -1.39
CA GLU A 233 2.24 -21.23 -0.39
C GLU A 233 1.68 -20.14 0.52
N ARG A 234 2.53 -19.16 0.90
CA ARG A 234 2.11 -18.01 1.70
C ARG A 234 1.26 -17.03 0.92
N MET A 235 1.46 -16.90 -0.39
CA MET A 235 0.59 -16.07 -1.24
C MET A 235 -0.84 -16.62 -1.23
N GLN A 236 -1.00 -17.92 -1.41
CA GLN A 236 -2.30 -18.59 -1.36
C GLN A 236 -2.93 -18.51 0.03
N GLU A 237 -2.15 -18.75 1.09
CA GLU A 237 -2.59 -18.62 2.48
C GLU A 237 -3.13 -17.21 2.78
N ASN A 238 -2.38 -16.17 2.39
CA ASN A 238 -2.76 -14.78 2.62
C ASN A 238 -4.02 -14.36 1.86
N LEU A 239 -4.37 -15.00 0.75
CA LEU A 239 -5.62 -14.77 0.02
C LEU A 239 -6.80 -15.56 0.62
N ASN A 240 -6.53 -16.63 1.36
CA ASN A 240 -7.58 -17.48 1.95
C ASN A 240 -8.10 -16.89 3.29
N ILE A 241 -8.67 -15.66 3.20
CA ILE A 241 -9.19 -14.90 4.36
C ILE A 241 -10.65 -14.50 4.22
N PHE A 242 -11.34 -14.95 3.16
CA PHE A 242 -12.72 -14.59 2.89
C PHE A 242 -13.71 -15.67 3.28
N ASP A 243 -13.24 -16.82 3.78
CA ASP A 243 -14.03 -17.98 4.22
C ASP A 243 -14.34 -17.97 5.73
N PHE A 244 -13.93 -16.93 6.46
CA PHE A 244 -14.24 -16.71 7.87
C PHE A 244 -14.41 -15.22 8.18
N GLU A 245 -14.99 -14.92 9.32
CA GLU A 245 -15.18 -13.56 9.83
C GLU A 245 -14.82 -13.53 11.32
N LEU A 246 -14.04 -12.53 11.72
CA LEU A 246 -13.72 -12.28 13.13
C LEU A 246 -14.96 -11.73 13.84
N SER A 247 -15.27 -12.27 15.00
CA SER A 247 -16.36 -11.75 15.84
C SER A 247 -16.05 -10.34 16.34
N GLU A 248 -17.07 -9.62 16.78
CA GLU A 248 -16.90 -8.30 17.39
C GLU A 248 -15.99 -8.35 18.61
N GLU A 249 -16.08 -9.41 19.43
CA GLU A 249 -15.21 -9.66 20.57
C GLU A 249 -13.75 -9.82 20.14
N ASP A 250 -13.47 -10.60 19.07
CA ASP A 250 -12.12 -10.76 18.55
C ASP A 250 -11.57 -9.45 17.99
N MET A 251 -12.41 -8.68 17.30
CA MET A 251 -12.03 -7.33 16.80
C MET A 251 -11.65 -6.40 17.95
N GLN A 252 -12.41 -6.39 19.05
CA GLN A 252 -12.12 -5.60 20.26
C GLN A 252 -10.85 -6.11 20.96
N THR A 253 -10.65 -7.42 21.01
CA THR A 253 -9.47 -8.04 21.59
C THR A 253 -8.21 -7.64 20.81
N ILE A 254 -8.25 -7.64 19.47
CA ILE A 254 -7.14 -7.13 18.65
C ILE A 254 -6.98 -5.63 18.85
N ALA A 255 -8.06 -4.86 19.00
CA ALA A 255 -7.98 -3.42 19.27
C ALA A 255 -7.19 -3.12 20.56
N SER A 256 -7.28 -3.96 21.59
CA SER A 256 -6.53 -3.80 22.84
C SER A 256 -5.02 -3.97 22.70
N LEU A 257 -4.52 -4.53 21.59
CA LEU A 257 -3.09 -4.66 21.29
C LEU A 257 -2.44 -3.37 20.81
N ASN A 258 -3.23 -2.32 20.53
CA ASN A 258 -2.72 -1.04 20.02
C ASN A 258 -1.76 -0.39 21.00
N LYS A 259 -0.55 -0.10 20.53
CA LYS A 259 0.48 0.65 21.27
C LYS A 259 0.59 2.10 20.80
N ASP A 260 -0.12 2.42 19.71
CA ASP A 260 -0.07 3.71 19.01
C ASP A 260 1.37 4.20 18.71
N THR A 261 2.24 3.23 18.44
CA THR A 261 3.67 3.48 18.19
C THR A 261 4.11 2.66 16.98
N SER A 262 4.74 3.33 16.01
CA SER A 262 5.32 2.69 14.83
C SER A 262 6.35 1.63 15.22
N SER A 263 6.35 0.51 14.52
CA SER A 263 7.39 -0.51 14.61
C SER A 263 8.70 -0.12 13.91
N PHE A 264 8.71 1.02 13.22
CA PHE A 264 9.83 1.47 12.37
C PHE A 264 10.32 2.86 12.77
N PHE A 265 9.54 3.90 12.50
CA PHE A 265 9.87 5.30 12.76
C PHE A 265 8.62 6.19 12.71
N SER A 266 8.67 7.36 13.30
CA SER A 266 7.60 8.35 13.22
C SER A 266 7.91 9.43 12.18
N HIS A 267 6.95 9.74 11.32
CA HIS A 267 7.06 10.87 10.38
C HIS A 267 6.92 12.24 11.08
N TYR A 268 6.59 12.29 12.37
CA TYR A 268 6.64 13.49 13.20
C TYR A 268 8.03 13.74 13.80
N ASP A 269 8.93 12.73 13.79
CA ASP A 269 10.26 12.86 14.35
C ASP A 269 11.18 13.63 13.38
N PRO A 270 11.74 14.79 13.78
CA PRO A 270 12.65 15.57 12.94
C PRO A 270 13.87 14.79 12.44
N ALA A 271 14.43 13.90 13.25
CA ALA A 271 15.58 13.08 12.83
C ALA A 271 15.19 12.09 11.72
N THR A 272 13.98 11.55 11.78
CA THR A 272 13.41 10.72 10.69
C THR A 272 13.23 11.54 9.41
N VAL A 273 12.74 12.77 9.52
CA VAL A 273 12.58 13.67 8.37
C VAL A 273 13.93 13.97 7.71
N GLU A 274 14.95 14.32 8.50
CA GLU A 274 16.31 14.56 8.01
C GLU A 274 16.89 13.32 7.32
N MET A 275 16.75 12.15 7.95
CA MET A 275 17.20 10.87 7.37
C MET A 275 16.54 10.59 6.03
N ILE A 276 15.20 10.61 5.96
CA ILE A 276 14.45 10.30 4.73
C ILE A 276 14.75 11.34 3.64
N CYS A 277 14.80 12.62 3.96
CA CYS A 277 15.10 13.71 3.01
C CYS A 277 16.54 13.65 2.48
N GLY A 278 17.46 13.04 3.22
CA GLY A 278 18.85 12.82 2.83
C GLY A 278 19.08 11.59 1.94
N LEU A 279 18.12 10.65 1.88
CA LEU A 279 18.25 9.44 1.06
C LEU A 279 18.22 9.79 -0.43
N LYS A 280 19.33 9.50 -1.12
CA LYS A 280 19.42 9.52 -2.60
C LYS A 280 19.04 8.12 -3.09
N ARG A 281 17.89 7.98 -3.69
CA ARG A 281 17.38 6.72 -4.29
C ARG A 281 16.85 7.01 -5.68
#